data_90c28b52b0824a3f6734e0be47d0d56e
#
_entry.id   90c28b52b0824a3f6734e0be47d0d56e
#
_cell.length_a   1.000
_cell.length_b   1.000
_cell.length_c   1.000
_cell.angle_alpha   90.00
_cell.angle_beta   90.00
_cell.angle_gamma   90.00
#
_symmetry.space_group_name_H-M   'P 1'
#
loop_
_entity.id
_entity.type
_entity.pdbx_description
1 polymer ?
#
loop_
_entity_poly.entity_id
_entity_poly.type
_entity_poly.pdbx_seq_one_letter_code
_entity_poly.pdbx_strand_id
1 'polypeptide(L)'
;MAAKRIRRKKAWRDLSVLLGIALVLGAILGVNAYMRIPNLKEAYEQIRRSLEEKHRAAGYEILDWDMFQDVRGTFRSGPTFPEDIEKLDGKKVNICGYMEPIDQFRDADDFMLLRLPSYCYFCESPPMKFVMEVKVKNKAKMINEPVIIGGTLKLHKGKREPFFYTIEEASWNKPVDTKETRQVVDEQHKIHLIKGFQ
;
A
#
# COMPACT_ATOMS: atom_id res chain seq x y z
N MET A 1 -28.36 29.38 -57.63
CA MET A 1 -28.37 29.41 -56.12
C MET A 1 -28.79 28.10 -55.47
N ALA A 2 -29.59 27.25 -56.09
CA ALA A 2 -30.11 25.98 -55.52
C ALA A 2 -29.02 24.92 -55.27
N ALA A 3 -28.06 24.73 -56.18
CA ALA A 3 -26.99 23.72 -56.07
C ALA A 3 -26.08 23.91 -54.82
N LYS A 4 -25.82 25.16 -54.42
CA LYS A 4 -25.00 25.50 -53.24
C LYS A 4 -25.67 25.14 -51.92
N ARG A 5 -27.02 25.20 -51.90
CA ARG A 5 -27.86 24.85 -50.73
C ARG A 5 -27.94 23.34 -50.50
N ILE A 6 -27.99 22.56 -51.59
CA ILE A 6 -28.03 21.09 -51.56
C ILE A 6 -26.68 20.53 -51.08
N ARG A 7 -25.56 21.07 -51.55
CA ARG A 7 -24.21 20.67 -51.07
C ARG A 7 -24.00 20.95 -49.58
N ARG A 8 -24.50 22.07 -49.07
CA ARG A 8 -24.40 22.40 -47.65
C ARG A 8 -25.20 21.45 -46.76
N LYS A 9 -26.44 21.09 -47.18
CA LYS A 9 -27.27 20.13 -46.44
C LYS A 9 -26.65 18.73 -46.39
N LYS A 10 -26.01 18.28 -47.48
CA LYS A 10 -25.33 16.99 -47.55
C LYS A 10 -24.10 17.00 -46.61
N ALA A 11 -23.28 18.04 -46.64
CA ALA A 11 -22.11 18.19 -45.77
C ALA A 11 -22.47 18.21 -44.27
N TRP A 12 -23.58 18.87 -43.90
CA TRP A 12 -24.07 18.87 -42.52
C TRP A 12 -24.56 17.50 -42.06
N ARG A 13 -25.20 16.75 -42.93
CA ARG A 13 -25.67 15.40 -42.66
C ARG A 13 -24.48 14.43 -42.49
N ASP A 14 -23.48 14.55 -43.34
CA ASP A 14 -22.30 13.72 -43.30
C ASP A 14 -21.45 14.05 -42.02
N LEU A 15 -21.41 15.33 -41.63
CA LEU A 15 -20.77 15.77 -40.40
C LEU A 15 -21.49 15.25 -39.15
N SER A 16 -22.82 15.25 -39.11
CA SER A 16 -23.60 14.74 -37.98
C SER A 16 -23.46 13.22 -37.81
N VAL A 17 -23.35 12.47 -38.93
CA VAL A 17 -23.08 11.04 -38.90
C VAL A 17 -21.69 10.75 -38.37
N LEU A 18 -20.66 11.50 -38.80
CA LEU A 18 -19.30 11.34 -38.30
C LEU A 18 -19.20 11.67 -36.82
N LEU A 19 -19.91 12.70 -36.36
CA LEU A 19 -19.95 13.06 -34.92
C LEU A 19 -20.65 11.97 -34.08
N GLY A 20 -21.73 11.39 -34.62
CA GLY A 20 -22.39 10.25 -33.98
C GLY A 20 -21.49 9.02 -33.86
N ILE A 21 -20.75 8.68 -34.89
CA ILE A 21 -19.78 7.56 -34.88
C ILE A 21 -18.66 7.85 -33.88
N ALA A 22 -18.13 9.08 -33.84
CA ALA A 22 -17.09 9.46 -32.90
C ALA A 22 -17.56 9.39 -31.46
N LEU A 23 -18.82 9.78 -31.16
CA LEU A 23 -19.41 9.65 -29.83
C LEU A 23 -19.57 8.18 -29.40
N VAL A 24 -20.05 7.32 -30.31
CA VAL A 24 -20.21 5.89 -30.03
C VAL A 24 -18.87 5.23 -29.80
N LEU A 25 -17.86 5.53 -30.63
CA LEU A 25 -16.50 5.01 -30.44
C LEU A 25 -15.89 5.52 -29.13
N GLY A 26 -16.09 6.79 -28.80
CA GLY A 26 -15.64 7.38 -27.53
C GLY A 26 -16.30 6.70 -26.32
N ALA A 27 -17.60 6.41 -26.40
CA ALA A 27 -18.30 5.68 -25.35
C ALA A 27 -17.79 4.24 -25.20
N ILE A 28 -17.58 3.52 -26.31
CA ILE A 28 -17.03 2.15 -26.28
C ILE A 28 -15.62 2.13 -25.70
N LEU A 29 -14.77 3.08 -26.09
CA LEU A 29 -13.42 3.20 -25.56
C LEU A 29 -13.42 3.58 -24.06
N GLY A 30 -14.34 4.48 -23.66
CA GLY A 30 -14.51 4.88 -22.25
C GLY A 30 -14.99 3.72 -21.37
N VAL A 31 -15.99 2.96 -21.83
CA VAL A 31 -16.48 1.75 -21.13
C VAL A 31 -15.40 0.68 -21.07
N ASN A 32 -14.65 0.46 -22.15
CA ASN A 32 -13.54 -0.49 -22.15
C ASN A 32 -12.39 -0.06 -21.23
N ALA A 33 -12.08 1.23 -21.17
CA ALA A 33 -11.10 1.77 -20.26
C ALA A 33 -11.58 1.64 -18.79
N TYR A 34 -12.85 1.93 -18.53
CA TYR A 34 -13.48 1.78 -17.20
C TYR A 34 -13.51 0.32 -16.73
N MET A 35 -13.84 -0.63 -17.61
CA MET A 35 -13.83 -2.07 -17.30
C MET A 35 -12.42 -2.67 -17.16
N ARG A 36 -11.40 -2.01 -17.74
CA ARG A 36 -9.99 -2.42 -17.59
C ARG A 36 -9.30 -1.83 -16.35
N ILE A 37 -9.94 -0.91 -15.64
CA ILE A 37 -9.45 -0.49 -14.33
C ILE A 37 -9.66 -1.71 -13.41
N PRO A 38 -8.61 -2.47 -13.09
CA PRO A 38 -8.77 -3.59 -12.16
C PRO A 38 -9.38 -3.02 -10.90
N ASN A 39 -10.39 -3.71 -10.37
CA ASN A 39 -10.93 -3.36 -9.08
C ASN A 39 -9.74 -3.40 -8.11
N LEU A 40 -9.38 -2.24 -7.58
CA LEU A 40 -8.17 -2.06 -6.75
C LEU A 40 -8.11 -3.08 -5.62
N LYS A 41 -9.29 -3.42 -5.08
CA LYS A 41 -9.45 -4.43 -4.05
C LYS A 41 -9.09 -5.84 -4.58
N GLU A 42 -9.48 -6.18 -5.79
CA GLU A 42 -9.15 -7.49 -6.39
C GLU A 42 -7.66 -7.60 -6.74
N ALA A 43 -7.06 -6.53 -7.25
CA ALA A 43 -5.61 -6.49 -7.50
C ALA A 43 -4.81 -6.63 -6.21
N TYR A 44 -5.21 -5.93 -5.15
CA TYR A 44 -4.62 -6.05 -3.83
C TYR A 44 -4.75 -7.48 -3.26
N GLU A 45 -5.93 -8.09 -3.36
CA GLU A 45 -6.17 -9.47 -2.92
C GLU A 45 -5.36 -10.50 -3.74
N GLN A 46 -5.16 -10.27 -5.04
CA GLN A 46 -4.33 -11.15 -5.86
C GLN A 46 -2.84 -11.05 -5.48
N ILE A 47 -2.34 -9.84 -5.26
CA ILE A 47 -0.96 -9.62 -4.79
C ILE A 47 -0.79 -10.27 -3.42
N ARG A 48 -1.73 -10.03 -2.52
CA ARG A 48 -1.74 -10.64 -1.19
C ARG A 48 -1.71 -12.16 -1.27
N ARG A 49 -2.57 -12.81 -2.05
CA ARG A 49 -2.59 -14.27 -2.22
C ARG A 49 -1.28 -14.83 -2.79
N SER A 50 -0.71 -14.17 -3.80
CA SER A 50 0.55 -14.61 -4.39
C SER A 50 1.73 -14.50 -3.42
N LEU A 51 1.72 -13.49 -2.56
CA LEU A 51 2.69 -13.35 -1.48
C LEU A 51 2.44 -14.39 -0.38
N GLU A 52 1.18 -14.62 -0.02
CA GLU A 52 0.78 -15.61 0.98
C GLU A 52 1.25 -17.03 0.61
N GLU A 53 1.04 -17.45 -0.62
CA GLU A 53 1.47 -18.78 -1.09
C GLU A 53 2.99 -18.97 -0.99
N LYS A 54 3.77 -17.99 -1.45
CA LYS A 54 5.23 -18.01 -1.36
C LYS A 54 5.75 -18.03 0.08
N HIS A 55 5.15 -17.26 0.94
CA HIS A 55 5.66 -17.05 2.29
C HIS A 55 5.18 -18.12 3.26
N ARG A 56 3.97 -18.66 3.09
CA ARG A 56 3.51 -19.83 3.86
C ARG A 56 4.36 -21.07 3.59
N ALA A 57 4.75 -21.29 2.34
CA ALA A 57 5.67 -22.38 1.98
C ALA A 57 7.03 -22.24 2.68
N ALA A 58 7.43 -21.03 3.06
CA ALA A 58 8.65 -20.74 3.81
C ALA A 58 8.45 -20.72 5.34
N GLY A 59 7.25 -21.01 5.86
CA GLY A 59 6.94 -21.07 7.29
C GLY A 59 6.77 -19.71 7.98
N TYR A 60 6.44 -18.66 7.20
CA TYR A 60 6.14 -17.34 7.74
C TYR A 60 4.62 -17.10 7.86
N GLU A 61 4.21 -16.48 8.95
CA GLU A 61 2.86 -15.91 9.11
C GLU A 61 2.82 -14.54 8.41
N ILE A 62 1.76 -14.27 7.64
CA ILE A 62 1.62 -13.01 6.93
C ILE A 62 0.80 -12.05 7.78
N LEU A 63 1.39 -10.91 8.08
CA LEU A 63 0.74 -9.85 8.83
C LEU A 63 0.15 -8.81 7.88
N ASP A 64 -1.07 -8.39 8.22
CA ASP A 64 -1.71 -7.20 7.67
C ASP A 64 -1.78 -6.12 8.76
N TRP A 65 -1.57 -4.87 8.37
CA TRP A 65 -1.66 -3.74 9.30
C TRP A 65 -3.03 -3.62 9.97
N ASP A 66 -4.09 -4.10 9.34
CA ASP A 66 -5.43 -4.09 9.89
C ASP A 66 -5.57 -5.01 11.12
N MET A 67 -4.72 -6.03 11.27
CA MET A 67 -4.67 -6.88 12.46
C MET A 67 -4.34 -6.10 13.74
N PHE A 68 -3.59 -5.00 13.60
CA PHE A 68 -3.16 -4.15 14.71
C PHE A 68 -4.16 -3.06 15.08
N GLN A 69 -5.33 -3.03 14.41
CA GLN A 69 -6.35 -1.99 14.62
C GLN A 69 -6.85 -1.96 16.07
N ASP A 70 -7.01 -3.12 16.69
CA ASP A 70 -7.55 -3.26 18.04
C ASP A 70 -6.49 -3.21 19.14
N VAL A 71 -5.21 -3.06 18.79
CA VAL A 71 -4.14 -2.81 19.77
C VAL A 71 -4.35 -1.43 20.39
N ARG A 72 -4.37 -1.38 21.71
CA ARG A 72 -4.61 -0.18 22.50
C ARG A 72 -3.43 0.10 23.41
N GLY A 73 -3.32 1.35 23.82
CA GLY A 73 -2.28 1.77 24.75
C GLY A 73 -1.46 2.93 24.23
N THR A 74 -0.55 3.37 25.06
CA THR A 74 0.34 4.51 24.79
C THR A 74 1.74 4.17 25.33
N PHE A 75 2.72 4.96 24.98
CA PHE A 75 4.05 4.89 25.56
C PHE A 75 4.03 4.84 27.11
N ARG A 76 3.14 5.57 27.76
CA ARG A 76 3.05 5.65 29.23
C ARG A 76 2.34 4.45 29.85
N SER A 77 1.27 3.96 29.23
CA SER A 77 0.48 2.84 29.77
C SER A 77 1.06 1.48 29.40
N GLY A 78 1.85 1.40 28.34
CA GLY A 78 2.16 0.18 27.63
C GLY A 78 1.02 -0.27 26.71
N PRO A 79 1.26 -1.21 25.79
CA PRO A 79 0.26 -1.77 24.93
C PRO A 79 -0.62 -2.82 25.61
N THR A 80 -1.82 -2.99 25.09
CA THR A 80 -2.70 -4.14 25.32
C THR A 80 -2.95 -4.81 23.98
N PHE A 81 -2.54 -6.05 23.85
CA PHE A 81 -2.65 -6.83 22.63
C PHE A 81 -3.91 -7.72 22.65
N PRO A 82 -4.65 -7.80 21.54
CA PRO A 82 -5.63 -8.86 21.31
C PRO A 82 -4.96 -10.25 21.30
N GLU A 83 -5.72 -11.28 21.60
CA GLU A 83 -5.22 -12.67 21.71
C GLU A 83 -4.59 -13.20 20.41
N ASP A 84 -5.12 -12.81 19.26
CA ASP A 84 -4.59 -13.15 17.94
C ASP A 84 -3.20 -12.56 17.69
N ILE A 85 -2.95 -11.33 18.16
CA ILE A 85 -1.65 -10.69 18.11
C ILE A 85 -0.69 -11.33 19.13
N GLU A 86 -1.16 -11.63 20.34
CA GLU A 86 -0.31 -12.27 21.35
C GLU A 86 0.22 -13.63 20.91
N LYS A 87 -0.54 -14.39 20.14
CA LYS A 87 -0.14 -15.67 19.54
C LYS A 87 0.97 -15.57 18.51
N LEU A 88 1.25 -14.38 18.02
CA LEU A 88 2.30 -14.12 17.03
C LEU A 88 3.66 -13.81 17.66
N ASP A 89 3.71 -13.62 18.97
CA ASP A 89 4.97 -13.36 19.70
C ASP A 89 5.95 -14.53 19.52
N GLY A 90 7.17 -14.23 19.09
CA GLY A 90 8.20 -15.21 18.77
C GLY A 90 8.04 -15.95 17.46
N LYS A 91 6.97 -15.69 16.68
CA LYS A 91 6.79 -16.34 15.38
C LYS A 91 7.53 -15.63 14.26
N LYS A 92 7.85 -16.40 13.22
CA LYS A 92 8.34 -15.84 11.96
C LYS A 92 7.20 -15.19 11.21
N VAL A 93 7.37 -13.93 10.85
CA VAL A 93 6.34 -13.13 10.23
C VAL A 93 6.85 -12.40 8.99
N ASN A 94 5.94 -12.08 8.08
CA ASN A 94 6.17 -11.19 6.95
C ASN A 94 5.14 -10.07 6.97
N ILE A 95 5.61 -8.84 6.76
CA ILE A 95 4.75 -7.67 6.65
C ILE A 95 5.28 -6.73 5.57
N CYS A 96 4.38 -6.09 4.83
CA CYS A 96 4.72 -5.07 3.86
C CYS A 96 4.55 -3.68 4.47
N GLY A 97 5.51 -2.78 4.26
CA GLY A 97 5.45 -1.42 4.77
C GLY A 97 6.51 -0.51 4.17
N TYR A 98 6.63 0.68 4.71
CA TYR A 98 7.58 1.70 4.29
C TYR A 98 8.67 1.88 5.32
N MET A 99 9.92 1.93 4.86
CA MET A 99 11.08 2.14 5.72
C MET A 99 11.19 3.62 6.11
N GLU A 100 11.37 3.87 7.41
CA GLU A 100 11.66 5.19 7.94
C GLU A 100 12.88 5.11 8.84
N PRO A 101 13.91 5.93 8.64
CA PRO A 101 15.13 5.86 9.44
C PRO A 101 14.86 6.26 10.92
N ILE A 102 15.50 5.58 11.85
CA ILE A 102 15.58 6.01 13.26
C ILE A 102 16.70 7.04 13.37
N ASP A 103 17.93 6.66 13.07
CA ASP A 103 19.10 7.52 13.21
C ASP A 103 19.85 7.75 11.88
N GLN A 104 19.87 6.75 10.98
CA GLN A 104 20.73 6.75 9.80
C GLN A 104 19.98 6.38 8.52
N PHE A 105 20.26 7.12 7.44
CA PHE A 105 19.70 6.84 6.10
C PHE A 105 20.47 5.76 5.32
N ARG A 106 21.70 5.45 5.73
CA ARG A 106 22.57 4.47 5.08
C ARG A 106 23.19 3.57 6.11
N ASP A 107 23.41 2.33 5.73
CA ASP A 107 24.05 1.32 6.60
C ASP A 107 23.35 1.16 7.96
N ALA A 108 22.01 1.32 7.95
CA ALA A 108 21.21 1.23 9.17
C ALA A 108 21.13 -0.22 9.66
N ASP A 109 21.37 -0.42 10.94
CA ASP A 109 21.20 -1.70 11.63
C ASP A 109 19.73 -1.89 12.07
N ASP A 110 18.99 -0.77 12.19
CA ASP A 110 17.58 -0.71 12.54
C ASP A 110 16.87 0.43 11.81
N PHE A 111 15.56 0.30 11.68
CA PHE A 111 14.68 1.34 11.14
C PHE A 111 13.25 1.12 11.60
N MET A 112 12.40 2.13 11.44
CA MET A 112 10.95 1.99 11.63
C MET A 112 10.30 1.47 10.35
N LEU A 113 9.38 0.53 10.49
CA LEU A 113 8.47 0.12 9.43
C LEU A 113 7.11 0.74 9.69
N LEU A 114 6.60 1.45 8.71
CA LEU A 114 5.34 2.17 8.78
C LEU A 114 4.31 1.59 7.82
N ARG A 115 3.04 1.67 8.20
CA ARG A 115 1.91 1.33 7.32
C ARG A 115 1.87 2.22 6.06
N LEU A 116 2.15 3.51 6.21
CA LEU A 116 2.12 4.53 5.17
C LEU A 116 3.42 5.33 5.19
N PRO A 117 3.86 5.87 4.05
CA PRO A 117 5.08 6.65 4.00
C PRO A 117 4.95 7.97 4.77
N SER A 118 5.99 8.34 5.52
CA SER A 118 6.02 9.54 6.37
C SER A 118 6.20 10.86 5.60
N TYR A 119 6.53 10.82 4.33
CA TYR A 119 6.76 12.03 3.51
C TYR A 119 5.49 12.80 3.14
N CYS A 120 4.34 12.36 3.63
CA CYS A 120 3.12 13.15 3.52
C CYS A 120 3.16 14.28 4.55
N TYR A 121 3.51 15.49 4.13
CA TYR A 121 3.62 16.68 4.99
C TYR A 121 2.33 17.03 5.77
N PHE A 122 1.17 16.57 5.28
CA PHE A 122 -0.16 16.82 5.88
C PHE A 122 -0.64 15.64 6.75
N CYS A 123 0.17 14.59 6.90
CA CYS A 123 -0.23 13.43 7.68
C CYS A 123 0.20 13.60 9.13
N GLU A 124 -0.69 13.27 10.05
CA GLU A 124 -0.34 13.13 11.45
C GLU A 124 0.69 12.02 11.64
N SER A 125 1.51 12.15 12.68
CA SER A 125 2.43 11.06 13.06
C SER A 125 1.64 9.76 13.24
N PRO A 126 2.11 8.64 12.67
CA PRO A 126 1.37 7.39 12.75
C PRO A 126 1.20 6.96 14.22
N PRO A 127 0.02 6.45 14.60
CA PRO A 127 -0.17 5.86 15.92
C PRO A 127 0.85 4.74 16.17
N MET A 128 1.35 4.60 17.41
CA MET A 128 2.35 3.59 17.78
C MET A 128 1.96 2.17 17.37
N LYS A 129 0.67 1.86 17.32
CA LYS A 129 0.16 0.56 16.85
C LYS A 129 0.43 0.26 15.38
N PHE A 130 0.79 1.26 14.57
CA PHE A 130 1.13 1.14 13.16
C PHE A 130 2.60 1.47 12.88
N VAL A 131 3.44 1.33 13.89
CA VAL A 131 4.89 1.50 13.80
C VAL A 131 5.56 0.26 14.39
N MET A 132 6.50 -0.32 13.66
CA MET A 132 7.33 -1.44 14.12
C MET A 132 8.79 -1.08 14.02
N GLU A 133 9.57 -1.43 15.04
CA GLU A 133 11.02 -1.45 14.93
C GLU A 133 11.44 -2.66 14.12
N VAL A 134 12.40 -2.51 13.24
CA VAL A 134 12.99 -3.61 12.45
C VAL A 134 14.49 -3.64 12.69
N LYS A 135 15.01 -4.75 13.23
CA LYS A 135 16.43 -5.01 13.40
C LYS A 135 16.91 -5.97 12.34
N VAL A 136 17.75 -5.49 11.42
CA VAL A 136 18.17 -6.27 10.26
C VAL A 136 19.44 -7.07 10.53
N LYS A 137 19.55 -8.24 9.90
CA LYS A 137 20.78 -9.04 9.93
C LYS A 137 21.95 -8.38 9.23
N ASN A 138 21.66 -7.71 8.11
CA ASN A 138 22.63 -7.01 7.29
C ASN A 138 22.19 -5.57 7.13
N LYS A 139 23.13 -4.67 7.20
CA LYS A 139 22.85 -3.23 7.07
C LYS A 139 21.94 -2.90 5.91
N ALA A 140 20.95 -2.09 6.17
CA ALA A 140 19.94 -1.70 5.19
C ALA A 140 20.20 -0.29 4.64
N LYS A 141 19.93 -0.15 3.36
CA LYS A 141 19.85 1.17 2.71
C LYS A 141 18.38 1.56 2.64
N MET A 142 18.04 2.72 3.17
CA MET A 142 16.67 3.24 3.11
C MET A 142 16.23 3.47 1.67
N ILE A 143 15.02 3.05 1.38
CA ILE A 143 14.34 3.27 0.09
C ILE A 143 12.94 3.80 0.34
N ASN A 144 12.45 4.63 -0.58
CA ASN A 144 11.11 5.24 -0.47
C ASN A 144 9.98 4.33 -0.99
N GLU A 145 10.34 3.18 -1.52
CA GLU A 145 9.38 2.18 -2.03
C GLU A 145 8.95 1.26 -0.88
N PRO A 146 7.74 0.65 -0.95
CA PRO A 146 7.35 -0.34 0.04
C PRO A 146 8.29 -1.55 -0.01
N VAL A 147 8.52 -2.16 1.15
CA VAL A 147 9.35 -3.36 1.30
C VAL A 147 8.58 -4.46 2.02
N ILE A 148 8.95 -5.71 1.74
CA ILE A 148 8.48 -6.85 2.51
C ILE A 148 9.57 -7.21 3.50
N ILE A 149 9.23 -7.15 4.78
CA ILE A 149 10.11 -7.49 5.90
C ILE A 149 9.73 -8.86 6.41
N GLY A 150 10.71 -9.77 6.47
CA GLY A 150 10.57 -11.09 7.09
C GLY A 150 11.52 -11.23 8.27
N GLY A 151 11.02 -11.65 9.42
CA GLY A 151 11.81 -11.84 10.63
C GLY A 151 10.99 -12.44 11.76
N THR A 152 11.51 -12.40 12.98
CA THR A 152 10.83 -12.89 14.19
C THR A 152 10.13 -11.73 14.89
N LEU A 153 8.81 -11.81 15.03
CA LEU A 153 8.04 -10.78 15.76
C LEU A 153 8.27 -10.92 17.25
N LYS A 154 8.51 -9.79 17.90
CA LYS A 154 8.61 -9.66 19.36
C LYS A 154 7.67 -8.57 19.85
N LEU A 155 6.85 -8.90 20.83
CA LEU A 155 5.92 -7.97 21.46
C LEU A 155 6.53 -7.37 22.72
N HIS A 156 6.43 -6.06 22.86
CA HIS A 156 6.87 -5.34 24.07
C HIS A 156 5.65 -5.02 24.93
N LYS A 157 5.50 -5.74 26.03
CA LYS A 157 4.38 -5.58 26.97
C LYS A 157 4.66 -4.55 28.06
N GLY A 158 5.87 -3.99 28.07
CA GLY A 158 6.33 -3.01 29.07
C GLY A 158 5.73 -1.62 28.89
N LYS A 159 5.86 -0.81 29.96
CA LYS A 159 5.59 0.62 29.90
C LYS A 159 6.86 1.35 29.48
N ARG A 160 6.69 2.46 28.75
CA ARG A 160 7.78 3.33 28.28
C ARG A 160 8.74 2.66 27.29
N GLU A 161 8.28 1.57 26.64
CA GLU A 161 8.98 1.00 25.50
C GLU A 161 8.80 1.90 24.28
N PRO A 162 9.87 2.18 23.51
CA PRO A 162 9.81 3.06 22.36
C PRO A 162 8.91 2.52 21.24
N PHE A 163 8.80 1.19 21.16
CA PHE A 163 7.97 0.50 20.17
C PHE A 163 7.13 -0.58 20.85
N PHE A 164 5.96 -0.87 20.27
CA PHE A 164 5.11 -1.98 20.71
C PHE A 164 5.56 -3.31 20.12
N TYR A 165 6.25 -3.26 18.98
CA TYR A 165 6.69 -4.41 18.21
C TYR A 165 8.11 -4.21 17.72
N THR A 166 8.88 -5.30 17.71
CA THR A 166 10.16 -5.38 17.01
C THR A 166 10.14 -6.61 16.10
N ILE A 167 10.61 -6.48 14.88
CA ILE A 167 10.93 -7.61 14.01
C ILE A 167 12.43 -7.83 14.10
N GLU A 168 12.83 -8.92 14.79
CA GLU A 168 14.23 -9.27 15.01
C GLU A 168 14.76 -10.14 13.87
N GLU A 169 16.07 -10.11 13.66
CA GLU A 169 16.77 -10.88 12.60
C GLU A 169 16.17 -10.70 11.21
N ALA A 170 15.73 -9.48 10.92
CA ALA A 170 14.97 -9.21 9.73
C ALA A 170 15.80 -9.31 8.46
N SER A 171 15.16 -9.85 7.43
CA SER A 171 15.56 -9.71 6.04
C SER A 171 14.51 -8.88 5.30
N TRP A 172 14.94 -8.15 4.28
CA TRP A 172 14.01 -7.36 3.50
C TRP A 172 14.16 -7.64 2.00
N ASN A 173 13.04 -7.58 1.30
CA ASN A 173 12.97 -7.72 -0.14
C ASN A 173 12.07 -6.64 -0.71
N LYS A 174 12.41 -6.17 -1.90
CA LYS A 174 11.46 -5.36 -2.66
C LYS A 174 10.26 -6.23 -3.04
N PRO A 175 9.02 -5.73 -2.95
CA PRO A 175 7.89 -6.39 -3.57
C PRO A 175 8.18 -6.55 -5.06
N VAL A 176 7.62 -7.58 -5.66
CA VAL A 176 7.73 -7.75 -7.12
C VAL A 176 7.16 -6.48 -7.76
N ASP A 177 8.03 -5.76 -8.50
CA ASP A 177 7.68 -4.50 -9.15
C ASP A 177 6.76 -4.79 -10.34
N THR A 178 5.48 -4.90 -10.06
CA THR A 178 4.42 -5.02 -11.06
C THR A 178 3.73 -3.67 -11.21
N LYS A 179 3.15 -3.42 -12.39
CA LYS A 179 2.31 -2.23 -12.59
C LYS A 179 1.17 -2.16 -11.58
N GLU A 180 0.65 -3.33 -11.18
CA GLU A 180 -0.42 -3.49 -10.20
C GLU A 180 0.03 -3.04 -8.82
N THR A 181 1.24 -3.41 -8.39
CA THR A 181 1.79 -3.00 -7.07
C THR A 181 1.97 -1.49 -6.99
N ARG A 182 2.51 -0.87 -8.04
CA ARG A 182 2.64 0.59 -8.13
C ARG A 182 1.28 1.28 -8.08
N GLN A 183 0.30 0.76 -8.80
CA GLN A 183 -1.03 1.33 -8.87
C GLN A 183 -1.75 1.28 -7.52
N VAL A 184 -1.62 0.18 -6.76
CA VAL A 184 -2.17 0.05 -5.41
C VAL A 184 -1.55 1.08 -4.47
N VAL A 185 -0.22 1.27 -4.53
CA VAL A 185 0.49 2.27 -3.71
C VAL A 185 0.02 3.68 -4.05
N ASP A 186 -0.05 4.02 -5.35
CA ASP A 186 -0.48 5.34 -5.81
C ASP A 186 -1.93 5.66 -5.40
N GLU A 187 -2.83 4.68 -5.46
CA GLU A 187 -4.23 4.86 -5.08
C GLU A 187 -4.42 4.96 -3.56
N GLN A 188 -3.70 4.17 -2.77
CA GLN A 188 -3.69 4.32 -1.31
C GLN A 188 -3.19 5.71 -0.91
N HIS A 189 -2.17 6.21 -1.60
CA HIS A 189 -1.64 7.56 -1.37
C HIS A 189 -2.68 8.64 -1.70
N LYS A 190 -3.39 8.51 -2.83
CA LYS A 190 -4.48 9.43 -3.22
C LYS A 190 -5.63 9.43 -2.22
N ILE A 191 -6.08 8.24 -1.78
CA ILE A 191 -7.17 8.10 -0.80
C ILE A 191 -6.77 8.76 0.53
N HIS A 192 -5.51 8.64 0.91
CA HIS A 192 -5.01 9.25 2.14
C HIS A 192 -4.98 10.78 2.06
N LEU A 193 -4.55 11.34 0.93
CA LEU A 193 -4.61 12.77 0.66
C LEU A 193 -6.05 13.32 0.71
N ILE A 194 -7.02 12.58 0.16
CA ILE A 194 -8.43 13.00 0.16
C ILE A 194 -9.03 12.94 1.57
N LYS A 195 -8.72 11.94 2.38
CA LYS A 195 -9.22 11.82 3.77
C LYS A 195 -8.56 12.79 4.75
N GLY A 196 -7.36 13.25 4.46
CA GLY A 196 -6.66 14.27 5.27
C GLY A 196 -7.25 15.68 5.16
N PHE A 197 -8.19 15.90 4.22
CA PHE A 197 -8.89 17.17 4.02
C PHE A 197 -10.33 17.18 4.58
N GLN A 198 -10.78 16.14 5.25
CA GLN A 198 -12.06 16.06 5.97
C GLN A 198 -11.86 16.08 7.48
#